data_c6879908591cebaf82d1051e0458e60a
#
_entry.id   c6879908591cebaf82d1051e0458e60a
#
_cell.length_a   1.000
_cell.length_b   1.000
_cell.length_c   1.000
_cell.angle_alpha   90.00
_cell.angle_beta   90.00
_cell.angle_gamma   90.00
#
_symmetry.space_group_name_H-M   'P 1'
#
loop_
_entity.id
_entity.type
_entity.pdbx_description
1 polymer ?
#
loop_
_entity_poly.entity_id
_entity_poly.type
_entity_poly.pdbx_seq_one_letter_code
_entity_poly.pdbx_strand_id
1 'polypeptide(L)'
;MDALPSGYAARSLTPADLDQVYAVYAADELANAGELSIEREDIDSDWSRPSFDLAADAIAVTHAGAIVAAGEIARHGNRAEAAVHPDHQGRGIGQWLESWLADRAVRQGASSIAQIAPQGSTKDRFLIDSGYALAHTSWVLQLPEGAAIPDRPLPPGYALRTATGDDIAAAYEVVQRAFGEWEGRARESYEDWRATIVDRPGTQPWQLRVITQ
;
A
#
# COMPACT_ATOMS: atom_id res chain seq x y z
N MET A 1 17.70 -17.83 2.91
CA MET A 1 17.44 -16.57 3.64
C MET A 1 18.49 -16.46 4.75
N ASP A 2 19.23 -15.36 4.78
CA ASP A 2 20.23 -15.10 5.80
C ASP A 2 19.57 -14.91 7.18
N ALA A 3 20.35 -15.09 8.26
CA ALA A 3 19.83 -14.87 9.60
C ALA A 3 19.72 -13.35 9.89
N LEU A 4 18.70 -12.96 10.66
CA LEU A 4 18.63 -11.61 11.20
C LEU A 4 19.86 -11.30 12.08
N PRO A 5 20.28 -10.04 12.15
CA PRO A 5 21.36 -9.62 13.05
C PRO A 5 21.06 -9.99 14.51
N SER A 6 22.10 -10.15 15.32
CA SER A 6 21.94 -10.44 16.75
C SER A 6 21.08 -9.39 17.46
N GLY A 7 20.17 -9.80 18.32
CA GLY A 7 19.23 -8.96 19.04
C GLY A 7 17.95 -8.65 18.29
N TYR A 8 17.81 -9.10 17.03
CA TYR A 8 16.57 -8.98 16.26
C TYR A 8 15.88 -10.33 16.12
N ALA A 9 14.56 -10.33 16.12
CA ALA A 9 13.74 -11.52 15.90
C ALA A 9 12.59 -11.22 14.95
N ALA A 10 12.17 -12.19 14.15
CA ALA A 10 11.02 -12.08 13.27
C ALA A 10 9.83 -12.87 13.83
N ARG A 11 8.63 -12.34 13.62
CA ARG A 11 7.36 -13.00 13.91
C ARG A 11 6.26 -12.57 12.96
N SER A 12 5.24 -13.39 12.81
CA SER A 12 4.00 -12.98 12.14
C SER A 12 3.38 -11.76 12.83
N LEU A 13 2.68 -10.96 12.05
CA LEU A 13 1.87 -9.86 12.55
C LEU A 13 0.51 -10.34 13.05
N THR A 14 -0.06 -9.56 13.93
CA THR A 14 -1.44 -9.69 14.44
C THR A 14 -2.14 -8.34 14.33
N PRO A 15 -3.48 -8.29 14.36
CA PRO A 15 -4.19 -7.00 14.34
C PRO A 15 -3.81 -6.03 15.47
N ALA A 16 -3.32 -6.56 16.60
CA ALA A 16 -2.86 -5.74 17.72
C ALA A 16 -1.55 -4.98 17.44
N ASP A 17 -0.85 -5.34 16.37
CA ASP A 17 0.42 -4.71 15.99
C ASP A 17 0.26 -3.46 15.13
N LEU A 18 -0.96 -3.15 14.70
CA LEU A 18 -1.29 -2.10 13.74
C LEU A 18 -0.64 -0.74 14.09
N ASP A 19 -0.74 -0.29 15.33
CA ASP A 19 -0.19 1.00 15.75
C ASP A 19 1.35 1.04 15.68
N GLN A 20 2.01 -0.08 16.00
CA GLN A 20 3.47 -0.17 15.90
C GLN A 20 3.93 -0.26 14.43
N VAL A 21 3.21 -0.98 13.59
CA VAL A 21 3.51 -1.06 12.15
C VAL A 21 3.30 0.31 11.49
N TYR A 22 2.20 0.99 11.81
CA TYR A 22 1.98 2.37 11.35
C TYR A 22 3.13 3.30 11.75
N ALA A 23 3.58 3.23 13.00
CA ALA A 23 4.71 4.07 13.46
C ALA A 23 6.00 3.81 12.68
N VAL A 24 6.28 2.55 12.30
CA VAL A 24 7.44 2.20 11.47
C VAL A 24 7.29 2.72 10.05
N TYR A 25 6.13 2.53 9.41
CA TYR A 25 5.88 3.01 8.05
C TYR A 25 5.91 4.54 7.98
N ALA A 26 5.30 5.22 8.94
CA ALA A 26 5.31 6.67 9.04
C ALA A 26 6.74 7.24 9.20
N ALA A 27 7.57 6.61 10.04
CA ALA A 27 8.96 7.02 10.22
C ALA A 27 9.80 6.80 8.95
N ASP A 28 9.61 5.68 8.25
CA ASP A 28 10.29 5.39 6.99
C ASP A 28 9.84 6.34 5.87
N GLU A 29 8.53 6.61 5.76
CA GLU A 29 7.99 7.53 4.75
C GLU A 29 8.54 8.95 4.98
N LEU A 30 8.48 9.45 6.21
CA LEU A 30 9.03 10.77 6.54
C LEU A 30 10.52 10.88 6.19
N ALA A 31 11.30 9.83 6.43
CA ALA A 31 12.73 9.81 6.11
C ALA A 31 13.01 9.74 4.61
N ASN A 32 12.14 9.10 3.81
CA ASN A 32 12.35 8.91 2.37
C ASN A 32 11.66 9.97 1.51
N ALA A 33 10.46 10.45 1.91
CA ALA A 33 9.65 11.41 1.16
C ALA A 33 9.72 12.84 1.74
N GLY A 34 10.07 12.99 3.02
CA GLY A 34 10.10 14.28 3.70
C GLY A 34 8.75 14.77 4.19
N GLU A 35 7.69 14.06 3.88
CA GLU A 35 6.31 14.34 4.31
C GLU A 35 5.59 13.02 4.62
N LEU A 36 4.51 13.12 5.40
CA LEU A 36 3.70 11.99 5.81
C LEU A 36 2.39 11.99 5.03
N SER A 37 2.11 10.92 4.31
CA SER A 37 0.88 10.71 3.57
C SER A 37 0.12 9.45 3.99
N ILE A 38 0.83 8.45 4.52
CA ILE A 38 0.20 7.22 5.00
C ILE A 38 -0.69 7.49 6.21
N GLU A 39 -1.89 6.94 6.17
CA GLU A 39 -2.81 6.93 7.31
C GLU A 39 -2.86 5.54 7.94
N ARG A 40 -3.11 5.48 9.23
CA ARG A 40 -3.28 4.21 9.96
C ARG A 40 -4.39 3.35 9.36
N GLU A 41 -5.44 4.01 8.90
CA GLU A 41 -6.61 3.42 8.26
C GLU A 41 -6.30 2.76 6.91
N ASP A 42 -5.23 3.16 6.24
CA ASP A 42 -4.77 2.50 5.00
C ASP A 42 -4.29 1.08 5.33
N ILE A 43 -3.45 0.94 6.34
CA ILE A 43 -2.94 -0.36 6.79
C ILE A 43 -4.09 -1.23 7.30
N ASP A 44 -4.99 -0.67 8.13
CA ASP A 44 -6.14 -1.38 8.68
C ASP A 44 -7.06 -1.93 7.57
N SER A 45 -7.32 -1.12 6.55
CA SER A 45 -8.14 -1.53 5.40
C SER A 45 -7.44 -2.58 4.55
N ASP A 46 -6.13 -2.47 4.34
CA ASP A 46 -5.34 -3.44 3.60
C ASP A 46 -5.32 -4.81 4.30
N TRP A 47 -5.19 -4.82 5.63
CA TRP A 47 -5.25 -6.05 6.43
C TRP A 47 -6.65 -6.65 6.49
N SER A 48 -7.69 -5.85 6.25
CA SER A 48 -9.09 -6.29 6.25
C SER A 48 -9.54 -6.94 4.95
N ARG A 49 -8.69 -6.96 3.90
CA ARG A 49 -9.02 -7.63 2.63
C ARG A 49 -9.20 -9.13 2.82
N PRO A 50 -10.30 -9.73 2.34
CA PRO A 50 -10.51 -11.17 2.42
C PRO A 50 -9.43 -12.02 1.75
N SER A 51 -8.72 -11.47 0.76
CA SER A 51 -7.60 -12.17 0.10
C SER A 51 -6.27 -12.09 0.85
N PHE A 52 -6.20 -11.36 1.97
CA PHE A 52 -4.97 -11.12 2.73
C PHE A 52 -4.94 -11.94 4.02
N ASP A 53 -3.97 -12.83 4.15
CA ASP A 53 -3.71 -13.56 5.38
C ASP A 53 -2.60 -12.87 6.17
N LEU A 54 -2.98 -12.00 7.12
CA LEU A 54 -2.03 -11.21 7.91
C LEU A 54 -0.94 -12.05 8.58
N ALA A 55 -1.28 -13.24 9.04
CA ALA A 55 -0.32 -14.12 9.72
C ALA A 55 0.70 -14.75 8.76
N ALA A 56 0.32 -14.93 7.50
CA ALA A 56 1.15 -15.56 6.48
C ALA A 56 1.78 -14.54 5.51
N ASP A 57 1.08 -13.44 5.21
CA ASP A 57 1.46 -12.48 4.18
C ASP A 57 2.19 -11.24 4.72
N ALA A 58 2.29 -11.12 6.05
CA ALA A 58 3.01 -10.05 6.70
C ALA A 58 3.96 -10.54 7.80
N ILE A 59 5.02 -9.77 8.03
CA ILE A 59 6.08 -10.09 8.99
C ILE A 59 6.51 -8.85 9.75
N ALA A 60 6.76 -9.00 11.05
CA ALA A 60 7.43 -8.00 11.87
C ALA A 60 8.86 -8.43 12.18
N VAL A 61 9.77 -7.47 12.22
CA VAL A 61 11.07 -7.60 12.87
C VAL A 61 11.06 -6.81 14.17
N THR A 62 11.41 -7.46 15.26
CA THR A 62 11.40 -6.86 16.61
C THR A 62 12.80 -6.73 17.16
N HIS A 63 13.00 -5.69 17.98
CA HIS A 63 14.19 -5.46 18.77
C HIS A 63 13.78 -4.95 20.16
N ALA A 64 14.32 -5.55 21.22
CA ALA A 64 13.98 -5.21 22.61
C ALA A 64 12.44 -5.15 22.88
N GLY A 65 11.66 -6.00 22.20
CA GLY A 65 10.21 -6.10 22.34
C GLY A 65 9.37 -5.13 21.49
N ALA A 66 10.00 -4.16 20.82
CA ALA A 66 9.31 -3.24 19.90
C ALA A 66 9.44 -3.71 18.44
N ILE A 67 8.44 -3.43 17.61
CA ILE A 67 8.52 -3.60 16.15
C ILE A 67 9.40 -2.46 15.59
N VAL A 68 10.43 -2.83 14.85
CA VAL A 68 11.39 -1.89 14.24
C VAL A 68 11.44 -2.00 12.72
N ALA A 69 10.83 -3.03 12.17
CA ALA A 69 10.61 -3.16 10.74
C ALA A 69 9.40 -4.05 10.48
N ALA A 70 8.75 -3.84 9.37
CA ALA A 70 7.65 -4.67 8.90
C ALA A 70 7.73 -4.82 7.38
N GLY A 71 7.18 -5.93 6.88
CA GLY A 71 7.02 -6.17 5.46
C GLY A 71 5.76 -6.98 5.22
N GLU A 72 5.12 -6.73 4.09
CA GLU A 72 3.91 -7.44 3.66
C GLU A 72 3.90 -7.65 2.15
N ILE A 73 3.19 -8.67 1.73
CA ILE A 73 3.00 -8.99 0.33
C ILE A 73 1.53 -9.17 0.01
N ALA A 74 1.05 -8.49 -1.00
CA ALA A 74 -0.35 -8.44 -1.37
C ALA A 74 -0.55 -8.81 -2.84
N ARG A 75 -1.80 -8.89 -3.27
CA ARG A 75 -2.21 -9.09 -4.66
C ARG A 75 -1.55 -10.32 -5.30
N HIS A 76 -1.70 -11.47 -4.65
CA HIS A 76 -1.15 -12.75 -5.12
C HIS A 76 0.38 -12.70 -5.32
N GLY A 77 1.07 -12.00 -4.43
CA GLY A 77 2.52 -12.00 -4.37
C GLY A 77 3.23 -10.99 -5.27
N ASN A 78 2.53 -10.20 -6.07
CA ASN A 78 3.16 -9.29 -7.02
C ASN A 78 3.32 -7.84 -6.53
N ARG A 79 2.78 -7.49 -5.37
CA ARG A 79 3.00 -6.19 -4.71
C ARG A 79 3.48 -6.40 -3.29
N ALA A 80 4.58 -5.77 -2.95
CA ALA A 80 5.12 -5.79 -1.60
C ALA A 80 5.30 -4.37 -1.05
N GLU A 81 5.19 -4.26 0.25
CA GLU A 81 5.58 -3.08 1.02
C GLU A 81 6.49 -3.52 2.15
N ALA A 82 7.54 -2.75 2.42
CA ALA A 82 8.43 -2.98 3.54
C ALA A 82 9.00 -1.66 4.04
N ALA A 83 9.18 -1.56 5.33
CA ALA A 83 9.79 -0.42 5.98
C ALA A 83 10.72 -0.89 7.11
N VAL A 84 11.80 -0.14 7.29
CA VAL A 84 12.72 -0.28 8.42
C VAL A 84 12.82 1.07 9.09
N HIS A 85 12.48 1.13 10.38
CA HIS A 85 12.61 2.37 11.15
C HIS A 85 14.01 2.98 10.95
N PRO A 86 14.16 4.30 10.71
CA PRO A 86 15.43 4.93 10.39
C PRO A 86 16.57 4.59 11.36
N ASP A 87 16.30 4.53 12.67
CA ASP A 87 17.29 4.19 13.70
C ASP A 87 17.82 2.75 13.60
N HIS A 88 17.20 1.89 12.82
CA HIS A 88 17.55 0.48 12.64
C HIS A 88 18.02 0.15 11.22
N GLN A 89 18.09 1.12 10.32
CA GLN A 89 18.62 0.96 8.96
C GLN A 89 20.13 0.69 8.97
N GLY A 90 20.67 0.21 7.84
CA GLY A 90 22.10 -0.09 7.67
C GLY A 90 22.59 -1.32 8.46
N ARG A 91 21.69 -2.14 9.01
CA ARG A 91 22.03 -3.31 9.84
C ARG A 91 21.69 -4.66 9.17
N GLY A 92 21.36 -4.66 7.89
CA GLY A 92 20.99 -5.88 7.16
C GLY A 92 19.51 -6.28 7.26
N ILE A 93 18.67 -5.54 8.02
CA ILE A 93 17.25 -5.87 8.19
C ILE A 93 16.50 -5.75 6.86
N GLY A 94 16.79 -4.71 6.07
CA GLY A 94 16.19 -4.51 4.75
C GLY A 94 16.46 -5.69 3.81
N GLN A 95 17.70 -6.15 3.71
CA GLN A 95 18.07 -7.32 2.89
C GLN A 95 17.35 -8.58 3.35
N TRP A 96 17.22 -8.75 4.67
CA TRP A 96 16.46 -9.85 5.22
C TRP A 96 14.99 -9.81 4.83
N LEU A 97 14.35 -8.63 4.95
CA LEU A 97 12.95 -8.43 4.54
C LEU A 97 12.76 -8.71 3.05
N GLU A 98 13.65 -8.21 2.18
CA GLU A 98 13.60 -8.48 0.74
C GLU A 98 13.67 -9.98 0.44
N SER A 99 14.54 -10.72 1.15
CA SER A 99 14.62 -12.16 0.99
C SER A 99 13.34 -12.86 1.43
N TRP A 100 12.71 -12.39 2.52
CA TRP A 100 11.45 -12.92 3.00
C TRP A 100 10.30 -12.65 2.02
N LEU A 101 10.21 -11.41 1.50
CA LEU A 101 9.21 -11.01 0.52
C LEU A 101 9.34 -11.83 -0.76
N ALA A 102 10.57 -12.01 -1.26
CA ALA A 102 10.83 -12.81 -2.45
C ALA A 102 10.39 -14.29 -2.26
N ASP A 103 10.74 -14.91 -1.12
CA ASP A 103 10.31 -16.27 -0.80
C ASP A 103 8.77 -16.37 -0.71
N ARG A 104 8.13 -15.40 -0.06
CA ARG A 104 6.68 -15.37 0.06
C ARG A 104 5.99 -15.19 -1.30
N ALA A 105 6.49 -14.29 -2.16
CA ALA A 105 5.98 -14.08 -3.52
C ALA A 105 6.01 -15.38 -4.34
N VAL A 106 7.15 -16.08 -4.31
CA VAL A 106 7.29 -17.37 -5.00
C VAL A 106 6.26 -18.39 -4.49
N ARG A 107 6.03 -18.44 -3.18
CA ARG A 107 5.02 -19.35 -2.59
C ARG A 107 3.59 -18.98 -3.01
N GLN A 108 3.32 -17.72 -3.32
CA GLN A 108 2.04 -17.27 -3.88
C GLN A 108 1.96 -17.42 -5.40
N GLY A 109 3.03 -17.93 -6.04
CA GLY A 109 3.08 -18.16 -7.49
C GLY A 109 3.40 -16.91 -8.31
N ALA A 110 3.83 -15.82 -7.68
CA ALA A 110 4.22 -14.61 -8.39
C ALA A 110 5.56 -14.79 -9.12
N SER A 111 5.66 -14.22 -10.31
CA SER A 111 6.89 -14.20 -11.13
C SER A 111 7.74 -12.94 -10.91
N SER A 112 7.17 -11.92 -10.28
CA SER A 112 7.82 -10.64 -10.00
C SER A 112 7.18 -9.97 -8.78
N ILE A 113 7.94 -9.10 -8.12
CA ILE A 113 7.48 -8.25 -7.02
C ILE A 113 7.65 -6.79 -7.43
N ALA A 114 6.65 -5.96 -7.18
CA ALA A 114 6.74 -4.51 -7.33
C ALA A 114 6.72 -3.84 -5.96
N GLN A 115 7.55 -2.84 -5.78
CA GLN A 115 7.55 -1.93 -4.62
C GLN A 115 7.52 -0.48 -5.08
N ILE A 116 7.06 0.42 -4.23
CA ILE A 116 7.05 1.86 -4.49
C ILE A 116 8.10 2.53 -3.61
N ALA A 117 8.87 3.43 -4.22
CA ALA A 117 9.83 4.26 -3.50
C ALA A 117 9.84 5.69 -4.09
N PRO A 118 10.00 6.74 -3.25
CA PRO A 118 10.24 8.09 -3.75
C PRO A 118 11.54 8.14 -4.52
N GLN A 119 11.51 8.71 -5.72
CA GLN A 119 12.67 8.79 -6.60
C GLN A 119 13.87 9.50 -5.92
N GLY A 120 15.05 8.88 -5.98
CA GLY A 120 16.29 9.38 -5.38
C GLY A 120 16.39 9.21 -3.86
N SER A 121 15.38 8.59 -3.22
CA SER A 121 15.41 8.30 -1.79
C SER A 121 16.43 7.21 -1.43
N THR A 122 16.63 6.99 -0.14
CA THR A 122 17.46 5.87 0.34
C THR A 122 16.83 4.53 -0.02
N LYS A 123 15.49 4.43 0.05
CA LYS A 123 14.73 3.24 -0.36
C LYS A 123 14.87 2.96 -1.85
N ASP A 124 14.78 3.98 -2.71
CA ASP A 124 14.97 3.83 -4.17
C ASP A 124 16.35 3.24 -4.49
N ARG A 125 17.43 3.82 -3.95
CA ARG A 125 18.78 3.29 -4.12
C ARG A 125 18.93 1.87 -3.62
N PHE A 126 18.38 1.59 -2.43
CA PHE A 126 18.40 0.24 -1.85
C PHE A 126 17.71 -0.79 -2.75
N LEU A 127 16.55 -0.48 -3.32
CA LEU A 127 15.83 -1.38 -4.23
C LEU A 127 16.62 -1.61 -5.52
N ILE A 128 17.21 -0.56 -6.11
CA ILE A 128 18.08 -0.69 -7.29
C ILE A 128 19.28 -1.60 -6.98
N ASP A 129 19.96 -1.37 -5.87
CA ASP A 129 21.10 -2.18 -5.42
C ASP A 129 20.70 -3.65 -5.13
N SER A 130 19.44 -3.87 -4.75
CA SER A 130 18.85 -5.19 -4.53
C SER A 130 18.39 -5.88 -5.84
N GLY A 131 18.59 -5.26 -7.00
CA GLY A 131 18.28 -5.84 -8.31
C GLY A 131 16.91 -5.50 -8.88
N TYR A 132 16.18 -4.57 -8.27
CA TYR A 132 14.94 -4.04 -8.84
C TYR A 132 15.23 -3.16 -10.06
N ALA A 133 14.35 -3.24 -11.05
CA ALA A 133 14.36 -2.35 -12.21
C ALA A 133 13.15 -1.41 -12.16
N LEU A 134 13.34 -0.16 -12.59
CA LEU A 134 12.24 0.79 -12.70
C LEU A 134 11.22 0.29 -13.72
N ALA A 135 10.00 0.04 -13.29
CA ALA A 135 8.90 -0.39 -14.16
C ALA A 135 8.11 0.81 -14.71
N HIS A 136 7.77 1.75 -13.84
CA HIS A 136 7.08 2.99 -14.23
C HIS A 136 7.27 4.08 -13.17
N THR A 137 7.00 5.32 -13.53
CA THR A 137 7.02 6.46 -12.63
C THR A 137 5.62 7.05 -12.51
N SER A 138 5.16 7.25 -11.28
CA SER A 138 3.94 8.00 -10.97
C SER A 138 4.29 9.38 -10.43
N TRP A 139 3.43 10.35 -10.71
CA TRP A 139 3.61 11.73 -10.29
C TRP A 139 2.52 12.09 -9.29
N VAL A 140 2.92 12.61 -8.14
CA VAL A 140 1.99 13.27 -7.22
C VAL A 140 1.91 14.74 -7.63
N LEU A 141 0.71 15.18 -8.05
CA LEU A 141 0.46 16.56 -8.46
C LEU A 141 -0.27 17.28 -7.34
N GLN A 142 0.24 18.42 -6.94
CA GLN A 142 -0.35 19.27 -5.92
C GLN A 142 -0.89 20.54 -6.55
N LEU A 143 -2.15 20.88 -6.24
CA LEU A 143 -2.70 22.19 -6.59
C LEU A 143 -2.10 23.25 -5.65
N PRO A 144 -1.46 24.31 -6.18
CA PRO A 144 -0.92 25.36 -5.33
C PRO A 144 -2.00 26.03 -4.46
N GLU A 145 -1.62 26.41 -3.24
CA GLU A 145 -2.53 27.17 -2.38
C GLU A 145 -3.03 28.45 -3.07
N GLY A 146 -4.32 28.72 -2.98
CA GLY A 146 -4.97 29.87 -3.61
C GLY A 146 -5.18 29.76 -5.14
N ALA A 147 -4.77 28.64 -5.77
CA ALA A 147 -5.06 28.44 -7.18
C ALA A 147 -6.56 28.30 -7.42
N ALA A 148 -7.06 29.02 -8.43
CA ALA A 148 -8.47 28.94 -8.82
C ALA A 148 -8.75 27.58 -9.50
N ILE A 149 -9.75 26.87 -8.99
CA ILE A 149 -10.30 25.71 -9.68
C ILE A 149 -11.32 26.21 -10.69
N PRO A 150 -11.12 26.00 -12.01
CA PRO A 150 -12.06 26.46 -13.00
C PRO A 150 -13.41 25.74 -12.85
N ASP A 151 -14.48 26.46 -12.96
CA ASP A 151 -15.82 25.89 -13.03
C ASP A 151 -15.96 25.07 -14.33
N ARG A 152 -16.32 23.81 -14.17
CA ARG A 152 -16.51 22.85 -15.28
C ARG A 152 -17.86 22.16 -15.08
N PRO A 153 -18.95 22.78 -15.56
CA PRO A 153 -20.26 22.16 -15.42
C PRO A 153 -20.33 20.83 -16.15
N LEU A 154 -21.10 19.91 -15.59
CA LEU A 154 -21.36 18.63 -16.25
C LEU A 154 -22.14 18.86 -17.56
N PRO A 155 -21.98 17.97 -18.55
CA PRO A 155 -22.81 17.98 -19.74
C PRO A 155 -24.30 17.87 -19.38
N PRO A 156 -25.21 18.43 -20.22
CA PRO A 156 -26.62 18.26 -20.00
C PRO A 156 -27.06 16.80 -19.86
N GLY A 157 -27.92 16.51 -18.89
CA GLY A 157 -28.41 15.16 -18.61
C GLY A 157 -27.55 14.38 -17.62
N TYR A 158 -26.41 14.90 -17.18
CA TYR A 158 -25.57 14.27 -16.15
C TYR A 158 -25.72 14.97 -14.80
N ALA A 159 -25.70 14.19 -13.73
CA ALA A 159 -25.75 14.69 -12.36
C ALA A 159 -24.65 14.04 -11.50
N LEU A 160 -23.97 14.89 -10.68
CA LEU A 160 -23.01 14.43 -9.67
C LEU A 160 -23.72 14.35 -8.33
N ARG A 161 -23.64 13.19 -7.69
CA ARG A 161 -24.20 12.98 -6.34
C ARG A 161 -23.34 12.05 -5.51
N THR A 162 -23.59 12.01 -4.21
CA THR A 162 -23.04 10.99 -3.32
C THR A 162 -23.56 9.63 -3.74
N ALA A 163 -22.70 8.61 -3.73
CA ALA A 163 -23.10 7.23 -3.96
C ALA A 163 -23.99 6.71 -2.82
N THR A 164 -24.93 5.87 -3.18
CA THR A 164 -25.76 5.10 -2.22
C THR A 164 -25.34 3.63 -2.25
N GLY A 165 -25.89 2.81 -1.34
CA GLY A 165 -25.62 1.37 -1.33
C GLY A 165 -25.90 0.68 -2.68
N ASP A 166 -26.93 1.13 -3.41
CA ASP A 166 -27.33 0.57 -4.71
C ASP A 166 -26.30 0.88 -5.83
N ASP A 167 -25.48 1.92 -5.65
CA ASP A 167 -24.47 2.31 -6.64
C ASP A 167 -23.15 1.54 -6.52
N ILE A 168 -22.88 0.93 -5.37
CA ILE A 168 -21.53 0.41 -5.03
C ILE A 168 -21.07 -0.64 -6.04
N ALA A 169 -21.93 -1.58 -6.41
CA ALA A 169 -21.58 -2.60 -7.40
C ALA A 169 -21.29 -2.00 -8.78
N ALA A 170 -22.09 -1.02 -9.20
CA ALA A 170 -21.87 -0.33 -10.47
C ALA A 170 -20.61 0.54 -10.44
N ALA A 171 -20.32 1.21 -9.33
CA ALA A 171 -19.07 1.96 -9.13
C ALA A 171 -17.85 1.05 -9.23
N TYR A 172 -17.87 -0.12 -8.58
CA TYR A 172 -16.83 -1.13 -8.72
C TYR A 172 -16.59 -1.52 -10.18
N GLU A 173 -17.65 -1.84 -10.93
CA GLU A 173 -17.53 -2.24 -12.35
C GLU A 173 -16.91 -1.12 -13.20
N VAL A 174 -17.29 0.13 -12.98
CA VAL A 174 -16.72 1.29 -13.69
C VAL A 174 -15.22 1.41 -13.38
N VAL A 175 -14.83 1.33 -12.09
CA VAL A 175 -13.43 1.42 -11.67
C VAL A 175 -12.59 0.27 -12.26
N GLN A 176 -13.08 -0.98 -12.14
CA GLN A 176 -12.33 -2.14 -12.66
C GLN A 176 -12.19 -2.10 -14.18
N ARG A 177 -13.20 -1.61 -14.92
CA ARG A 177 -13.12 -1.45 -16.36
C ARG A 177 -12.13 -0.35 -16.76
N ALA A 178 -12.20 0.82 -16.12
CA ALA A 178 -11.32 1.95 -16.42
C ALA A 178 -9.85 1.63 -16.14
N PHE A 179 -9.55 1.03 -15.00
CA PHE A 179 -8.19 0.65 -14.66
C PHE A 179 -7.72 -0.67 -15.32
N GLY A 180 -8.64 -1.49 -15.79
CA GLY A 180 -8.34 -2.71 -16.54
C GLY A 180 -7.73 -2.45 -17.93
N GLU A 181 -7.72 -1.20 -18.40
CA GLU A 181 -7.00 -0.77 -19.61
C GLU A 181 -5.47 -0.73 -19.39
N TRP A 182 -5.00 -0.75 -18.15
CA TRP A 182 -3.57 -0.78 -17.86
C TRP A 182 -2.99 -2.18 -18.05
N GLU A 183 -1.92 -2.26 -18.83
CA GLU A 183 -1.23 -3.51 -19.11
C GLU A 183 -0.76 -4.19 -17.81
N GLY A 184 -1.03 -5.48 -17.70
CA GLY A 184 -0.63 -6.30 -16.56
C GLY A 184 -1.46 -6.11 -15.28
N ARG A 185 -2.48 -5.24 -15.29
CA ARG A 185 -3.35 -5.08 -14.12
C ARG A 185 -4.37 -6.20 -14.02
N ALA A 186 -4.27 -7.02 -12.99
CA ALA A 186 -5.31 -7.97 -12.63
C ALA A 186 -6.55 -7.26 -12.06
N ARG A 187 -7.73 -7.78 -12.36
CA ARG A 187 -8.99 -7.34 -11.74
C ARG A 187 -8.97 -7.71 -10.26
N GLU A 188 -9.24 -6.74 -9.42
CA GLU A 188 -9.43 -6.93 -7.98
C GLU A 188 -10.79 -7.58 -7.71
N SER A 189 -10.92 -8.38 -6.64
CA SER A 189 -12.23 -8.87 -6.21
C SER A 189 -13.12 -7.74 -5.71
N TYR A 190 -14.43 -7.91 -5.79
CA TYR A 190 -15.38 -6.92 -5.27
C TYR A 190 -15.22 -6.75 -3.76
N GLU A 191 -14.99 -7.84 -3.06
CA GLU A 191 -14.83 -7.89 -1.61
C GLU A 191 -13.56 -7.15 -1.16
N ASP A 192 -12.43 -7.35 -1.83
CA ASP A 192 -11.18 -6.64 -1.52
C ASP A 192 -11.29 -5.14 -1.83
N TRP A 193 -11.81 -4.79 -3.01
CA TRP A 193 -12.04 -3.40 -3.38
C TRP A 193 -12.99 -2.71 -2.39
N ARG A 194 -14.03 -3.41 -1.95
CA ARG A 194 -14.99 -2.87 -1.00
C ARG A 194 -14.33 -2.61 0.37
N ALA A 195 -13.50 -3.54 0.85
CA ALA A 195 -12.79 -3.40 2.12
C ALA A 195 -11.90 -2.15 2.15
N THR A 196 -11.23 -1.83 1.04
CA THR A 196 -10.28 -0.71 0.97
C THR A 196 -10.88 0.63 0.57
N ILE A 197 -12.05 0.63 -0.07
CA ILE A 197 -12.67 1.88 -0.58
C ILE A 197 -13.95 2.24 0.17
N VAL A 198 -14.85 1.28 0.37
CA VAL A 198 -16.18 1.55 0.94
C VAL A 198 -16.18 1.36 2.44
N ASP A 199 -15.62 0.25 2.90
CA ASP A 199 -15.62 -0.18 4.30
C ASP A 199 -14.32 0.26 5.03
N ARG A 200 -13.42 1.01 4.36
CA ARG A 200 -12.21 1.56 4.97
C ARG A 200 -12.58 2.38 6.21
N PRO A 201 -11.96 2.16 7.37
CA PRO A 201 -12.19 2.95 8.57
C PRO A 201 -12.04 4.45 8.30
N GLY A 202 -12.92 5.26 8.85
CA GLY A 202 -12.90 6.71 8.63
C GLY A 202 -13.57 7.19 7.34
N THR A 203 -13.90 6.31 6.39
CA THR A 203 -14.59 6.70 5.15
C THR A 203 -15.94 7.34 5.45
N GLN A 204 -16.16 8.51 4.84
CA GLN A 204 -17.40 9.25 4.96
C GLN A 204 -18.24 9.08 3.69
N PRO A 205 -19.59 9.01 3.78
CA PRO A 205 -20.45 8.78 2.61
C PRO A 205 -20.24 9.76 1.45
N TRP A 206 -19.88 11.00 1.75
CA TRP A 206 -19.66 12.05 0.73
C TRP A 206 -18.37 11.87 -0.07
N GLN A 207 -17.42 11.03 0.38
CA GLN A 207 -16.15 10.79 -0.31
C GLN A 207 -16.31 9.95 -1.57
N LEU A 208 -17.31 9.07 -1.62
CA LEU A 208 -17.63 8.33 -2.83
C LEU A 208 -18.72 9.07 -3.63
N ARG A 209 -18.34 9.58 -4.78
CA ARG A 209 -19.22 10.35 -5.67
C ARG A 209 -19.40 9.61 -6.98
N VAL A 210 -20.61 9.65 -7.50
CA VAL A 210 -20.97 9.05 -8.80
C VAL A 210 -21.58 10.09 -9.72
N ILE A 211 -21.30 9.95 -11.01
CA ILE A 211 -21.98 10.70 -12.06
C ILE A 211 -22.97 9.74 -12.72
N THR A 212 -24.20 10.16 -12.80
CA THR A 212 -25.32 9.42 -13.43
C THR A 212 -25.91 10.21 -14.56
N GLN A 213 -26.49 9.52 -15.54
CA GLN A 213 -27.26 10.08 -16.63
C GLN A 213 -28.75 9.85 -16.35
#